data_d0f318e2d28405c8d14c738154f81978
#
_entry.id   d0f318e2d28405c8d14c738154f81978
#
_cell.length_a   1.000
_cell.length_b   1.000
_cell.length_c   1.000
_cell.angle_alpha   90.00
_cell.angle_beta   90.00
_cell.angle_gamma   90.00
#
_symmetry.space_group_name_H-M   'P 1'
#
loop_
_entity.id
_entity.type
_entity.pdbx_description
1 polymer ?
#
loop_
_entity_poly.entity_id
_entity_poly.type
_entity_poly.pdbx_seq_one_letter_code
_entity_poly.pdbx_strand_id
1 'polypeptide(L)'
;MISKMKHMFTLIATLQLLVPLYVVQAADPILIAHRGLLQHAPENTLPTFATCLKLGMSFELDIRTTQDGKLVVLHDATLGRTTNGTDEPVTKFTFTELSKFDAGSWFDPRFAGLRVPSLEETFALVRERKRRPTLLALNVKGITRESERELVRLLEEFKLFRESFAFDQSAECSQRLKALDPRIRIGRYGARRSNLV
;
A
#
# COMPACT_ATOMS: atom_id res chain seq x y z
N MET A 1 -60.99 70.43 -3.01
CA MET A 1 -61.24 69.15 -2.44
C MET A 1 -60.13 68.19 -2.96
N ILE A 2 -59.06 67.98 -2.21
CA ILE A 2 -57.83 67.34 -2.66
C ILE A 2 -57.86 65.87 -2.09
N SER A 3 -57.98 64.91 -3.00
CA SER A 3 -57.91 63.51 -2.65
C SER A 3 -56.46 63.13 -2.43
N LYS A 4 -56.15 62.55 -1.21
CA LYS A 4 -54.85 62.02 -0.85
C LYS A 4 -54.69 60.64 -1.43
N MET A 5 -53.82 60.49 -2.43
CA MET A 5 -53.39 59.22 -2.96
C MET A 5 -52.24 58.66 -2.09
N LYS A 6 -52.52 57.61 -1.36
CA LYS A 6 -51.51 56.87 -0.57
C LYS A 6 -50.69 55.95 -1.47
N HIS A 7 -49.41 56.23 -1.62
CA HIS A 7 -48.49 55.31 -2.26
C HIS A 7 -48.10 54.21 -1.27
N MET A 8 -48.53 53.01 -1.56
CA MET A 8 -48.13 51.79 -0.83
C MET A 8 -46.85 51.28 -1.47
N PHE A 9 -45.73 51.50 -0.85
CA PHE A 9 -44.48 50.86 -1.26
C PHE A 9 -44.47 49.40 -0.78
N THR A 10 -44.60 48.47 -1.71
CA THR A 10 -44.41 47.04 -1.46
C THR A 10 -42.91 46.77 -1.44
N LEU A 11 -42.39 46.51 -0.24
CA LEU A 11 -41.00 46.08 -0.04
C LEU A 11 -40.91 44.58 -0.39
N ILE A 12 -40.37 44.26 -1.59
CA ILE A 12 -40.03 42.91 -1.97
C ILE A 12 -38.68 42.59 -1.32
N ALA A 13 -38.70 41.84 -0.19
CA ALA A 13 -37.52 41.27 0.39
C ALA A 13 -37.07 40.05 -0.40
N THR A 14 -36.09 40.19 -1.26
CA THR A 14 -35.43 39.08 -1.93
C THR A 14 -34.54 38.34 -0.92
N LEU A 15 -35.05 37.21 -0.41
CA LEU A 15 -34.28 36.28 0.39
C LEU A 15 -33.26 35.58 -0.51
N GLN A 16 -32.03 36.08 -0.58
CA GLN A 16 -30.92 35.35 -1.23
C GLN A 16 -30.55 34.16 -0.37
N LEU A 17 -30.97 32.96 -0.79
CA LEU A 17 -30.45 31.71 -0.22
C LEU A 17 -28.96 31.63 -0.61
N LEU A 18 -28.08 31.96 0.32
CA LEU A 18 -26.66 31.62 0.27
C LEU A 18 -26.52 30.11 0.45
N VAL A 19 -26.60 29.36 -0.66
CA VAL A 19 -26.22 27.96 -0.67
C VAL A 19 -24.69 27.96 -0.61
N PRO A 20 -24.07 27.45 0.45
CA PRO A 20 -22.62 27.34 0.48
C PRO A 20 -22.20 26.37 -0.65
N LEU A 21 -21.49 26.88 -1.65
CA LEU A 21 -20.79 26.05 -2.62
C LEU A 21 -19.70 25.27 -1.86
N TYR A 22 -20.01 24.05 -1.44
CA TYR A 22 -18.98 23.12 -1.03
C TYR A 22 -18.17 22.73 -2.27
N VAL A 23 -17.07 23.42 -2.48
CA VAL A 23 -16.04 22.96 -3.40
C VAL A 23 -15.45 21.71 -2.79
N VAL A 24 -15.92 20.55 -3.23
CA VAL A 24 -15.26 19.28 -2.92
C VAL A 24 -13.92 19.32 -3.64
N GLN A 25 -12.90 19.75 -2.94
CA GLN A 25 -11.54 19.69 -3.44
C GLN A 25 -11.17 18.21 -3.55
N ALA A 26 -11.09 17.70 -4.78
CA ALA A 26 -10.62 16.35 -5.02
C ALA A 26 -9.21 16.25 -4.45
N ALA A 27 -9.00 15.30 -3.57
CA ALA A 27 -7.65 15.02 -3.04
C ALA A 27 -6.71 14.70 -4.22
N ASP A 28 -5.51 15.24 -4.20
CA ASP A 28 -4.51 14.92 -5.21
C ASP A 28 -4.27 13.42 -5.30
N PRO A 29 -4.14 12.87 -6.52
CA PRO A 29 -3.88 11.45 -6.70
C PRO A 29 -2.54 11.06 -6.08
N ILE A 30 -2.54 9.98 -5.31
CA ILE A 30 -1.31 9.40 -4.75
C ILE A 30 -0.72 8.46 -5.79
N LEU A 31 0.52 8.74 -6.23
CA LEU A 31 1.27 7.82 -7.07
C LEU A 31 1.88 6.73 -6.20
N ILE A 32 1.61 5.48 -6.56
CA ILE A 32 2.14 4.29 -5.88
C ILE A 32 2.99 3.51 -6.88
N ALA A 33 4.29 3.40 -6.60
CA ALA A 33 5.23 2.65 -7.43
C ALA A 33 4.96 1.14 -7.26
N HIS A 34 4.49 0.49 -8.32
CA HIS A 34 4.16 -0.94 -8.35
C HIS A 34 5.43 -1.79 -8.18
N ARG A 35 5.53 -2.55 -7.09
CA ARG A 35 6.72 -3.32 -6.66
C ARG A 35 7.99 -2.48 -6.51
N GLY A 36 7.83 -1.16 -6.28
CA GLY A 36 8.92 -0.18 -6.28
C GLY A 36 9.20 0.45 -7.64
N LEU A 37 10.38 1.09 -7.79
CA LEU A 37 10.79 1.76 -9.03
C LEU A 37 11.56 0.81 -9.94
N LEU A 38 10.83 0.06 -10.76
CA LEU A 38 11.31 -1.05 -11.60
C LEU A 38 12.38 -0.67 -12.65
N GLN A 39 12.53 0.61 -12.98
CA GLN A 39 13.58 1.06 -13.91
C GLN A 39 14.94 1.25 -13.24
N HIS A 40 14.98 1.24 -11.89
CA HIS A 40 16.18 1.59 -11.13
C HIS A 40 16.77 0.43 -10.33
N ALA A 41 15.94 -0.53 -9.93
CA ALA A 41 16.36 -1.70 -9.14
C ALA A 41 15.35 -2.85 -9.30
N PRO A 42 15.74 -4.09 -8.95
CA PRO A 42 14.86 -5.25 -9.04
C PRO A 42 13.57 -5.07 -8.24
N GLU A 43 12.46 -5.56 -8.77
CA GLU A 43 11.15 -5.53 -8.11
C GLU A 43 11.21 -6.17 -6.71
N ASN A 44 10.40 -5.64 -5.79
CA ASN A 44 10.24 -6.22 -4.45
C ASN A 44 11.54 -6.40 -3.66
N THR A 45 12.52 -5.51 -3.82
CA THR A 45 13.81 -5.54 -3.11
C THR A 45 14.03 -4.28 -2.28
N LEU A 46 14.91 -4.36 -1.27
CA LEU A 46 15.23 -3.19 -0.44
C LEU A 46 15.77 -1.99 -1.24
N PRO A 47 16.65 -2.14 -2.25
CA PRO A 47 17.12 -1.01 -3.06
C PRO A 47 16.02 -0.25 -3.79
N THR A 48 15.02 -0.94 -4.38
CA THR A 48 13.93 -0.27 -5.08
C THR A 48 13.06 0.54 -4.11
N PHE A 49 12.78 0.00 -2.91
CA PHE A 49 12.02 0.70 -1.87
C PHE A 49 12.81 1.87 -1.28
N ALA A 50 14.13 1.70 -1.06
CA ALA A 50 14.99 2.79 -0.63
C ALA A 50 14.98 3.96 -1.62
N THR A 51 14.92 3.67 -2.92
CA THR A 51 14.79 4.69 -3.97
C THR A 51 13.44 5.40 -3.90
N CYS A 52 12.33 4.67 -3.72
CA CYS A 52 11.01 5.26 -3.49
C CYS A 52 11.02 6.21 -2.28
N LEU A 53 11.56 5.76 -1.14
CA LEU A 53 11.65 6.56 0.09
C LEU A 53 12.49 7.82 -0.10
N LYS A 54 13.62 7.73 -0.80
CA LYS A 54 14.49 8.87 -1.13
C LYS A 54 13.76 9.93 -1.95
N LEU A 55 12.91 9.49 -2.88
CA LEU A 55 12.10 10.38 -3.74
C LEU A 55 10.78 10.82 -3.08
N GLY A 56 10.46 10.31 -1.89
CA GLY A 56 9.18 10.60 -1.21
C GLY A 56 7.97 9.99 -1.92
N MET A 57 8.16 8.86 -2.60
CA MET A 57 7.11 8.15 -3.32
C MET A 57 6.50 7.05 -2.44
N SER A 58 5.20 6.85 -2.58
CA SER A 58 4.50 5.67 -2.08
C SER A 58 4.84 4.46 -2.96
N PHE A 59 4.78 3.26 -2.40
CA PHE A 59 5.05 2.04 -3.16
C PHE A 59 4.17 0.87 -2.74
N GLU A 60 3.99 -0.03 -3.66
CA GLU A 60 3.33 -1.30 -3.45
C GLU A 60 4.38 -2.41 -3.30
N LEU A 61 4.04 -3.44 -2.56
CA LEU A 61 4.83 -4.64 -2.37
C LEU A 61 3.95 -5.87 -2.23
N ASP A 62 4.46 -7.03 -2.66
CA ASP A 62 3.76 -8.31 -2.64
C ASP A 62 4.22 -9.16 -1.45
N ILE A 63 3.28 -9.65 -0.65
CA ILE A 63 3.57 -10.42 0.57
C ILE A 63 3.23 -11.89 0.37
N ARG A 64 4.20 -12.77 0.66
CA ARG A 64 4.05 -14.21 0.70
C ARG A 64 4.58 -14.79 2.01
N THR A 65 4.34 -16.08 2.21
CA THR A 65 4.78 -16.82 3.40
C THR A 65 5.77 -17.91 3.00
N THR A 66 6.86 -18.06 3.74
CA THR A 66 7.81 -19.17 3.66
C THR A 66 7.30 -20.41 4.39
N GLN A 67 8.02 -21.54 4.28
CA GLN A 67 7.71 -22.80 4.97
C GLN A 67 7.61 -22.62 6.50
N ASP A 68 8.52 -21.83 7.08
CA ASP A 68 8.59 -21.54 8.51
C ASP A 68 7.71 -20.34 8.95
N GLY A 69 6.77 -19.92 8.10
CA GLY A 69 5.78 -18.88 8.41
C GLY A 69 6.29 -17.44 8.35
N LYS A 70 7.56 -17.19 7.95
CA LYS A 70 8.09 -15.83 7.80
C LYS A 70 7.43 -15.14 6.62
N LEU A 71 7.04 -13.87 6.80
CA LEU A 71 6.55 -13.04 5.72
C LEU A 71 7.71 -12.48 4.90
N VAL A 72 7.64 -12.67 3.58
CA VAL A 72 8.65 -12.23 2.62
C VAL A 72 8.03 -11.38 1.52
N VAL A 73 8.86 -10.59 0.85
CA VAL A 73 8.40 -9.69 -0.21
C VAL A 73 8.78 -10.28 -1.56
N LEU A 74 7.81 -10.91 -2.23
CA LEU A 74 7.99 -11.63 -3.49
C LEU A 74 6.67 -11.68 -4.27
N HIS A 75 6.70 -11.36 -5.58
CA HIS A 75 5.47 -11.39 -6.39
C HIS A 75 5.00 -12.81 -6.71
N ASP A 76 5.88 -13.62 -7.31
CA ASP A 76 5.52 -14.93 -7.82
C ASP A 76 5.39 -15.97 -6.69
N ALA A 77 4.63 -17.01 -6.93
CA ALA A 77 4.55 -18.14 -6.00
C ALA A 77 5.83 -18.98 -6.00
N THR A 78 6.65 -18.86 -7.05
CA THR A 78 7.88 -19.62 -7.28
C THR A 78 9.08 -18.69 -7.40
N LEU A 79 10.31 -19.23 -7.32
CA LEU A 79 11.54 -18.44 -7.26
C LEU A 79 12.14 -18.11 -8.63
N GLY A 80 11.83 -18.88 -9.69
CA GLY A 80 12.61 -18.91 -10.95
C GLY A 80 12.69 -17.59 -11.70
N ARG A 81 11.66 -16.71 -11.66
CA ARG A 81 11.65 -15.49 -12.47
C ARG A 81 12.55 -14.38 -11.91
N THR A 82 12.58 -14.19 -10.63
CA THR A 82 13.25 -13.05 -9.98
C THR A 82 14.36 -13.45 -9.03
N THR A 83 14.77 -14.71 -9.08
CA THR A 83 15.95 -15.21 -8.36
C THR A 83 16.74 -16.20 -9.24
N ASN A 84 17.89 -16.61 -8.76
CA ASN A 84 18.66 -17.72 -9.35
C ASN A 84 18.16 -19.10 -8.87
N GLY A 85 17.02 -19.16 -8.20
CA GLY A 85 16.37 -20.42 -7.79
C GLY A 85 15.61 -21.06 -8.95
N THR A 86 15.08 -22.24 -8.67
CA THR A 86 14.22 -23.00 -9.59
C THR A 86 12.75 -22.55 -9.48
N ASP A 87 11.87 -23.06 -10.36
CA ASP A 87 10.42 -22.82 -10.29
C ASP A 87 9.71 -23.54 -9.13
N GLU A 88 10.43 -23.74 -8.03
CA GLU A 88 9.88 -24.30 -6.81
C GLU A 88 9.11 -23.23 -6.01
N PRO A 89 7.99 -23.63 -5.37
CA PRO A 89 7.20 -22.73 -4.55
C PRO A 89 7.98 -22.16 -3.36
N VAL A 90 7.80 -20.88 -3.09
CA VAL A 90 8.41 -20.21 -1.93
C VAL A 90 8.07 -20.90 -0.59
N THR A 91 6.91 -21.55 -0.52
CA THR A 91 6.44 -22.29 0.66
C THR A 91 7.21 -23.58 0.94
N LYS A 92 8.10 -24.01 0.04
CA LYS A 92 9.00 -25.15 0.28
C LYS A 92 10.29 -24.77 1.02
N PHE A 93 10.57 -23.48 1.15
CA PHE A 93 11.82 -22.98 1.73
C PHE A 93 11.56 -22.24 3.05
N THR A 94 12.40 -22.49 4.03
CA THR A 94 12.52 -21.59 5.19
C THR A 94 13.09 -20.25 4.76
N PHE A 95 12.93 -19.21 5.56
CA PHE A 95 13.52 -17.91 5.25
C PHE A 95 15.05 -17.97 5.15
N THR A 96 15.69 -18.78 5.99
CA THR A 96 17.13 -19.00 5.95
C THR A 96 17.60 -19.63 4.63
N GLU A 97 16.86 -20.59 4.11
CA GLU A 97 17.15 -21.21 2.80
C GLU A 97 16.88 -20.23 1.66
N LEU A 98 15.74 -19.51 1.72
CA LEU A 98 15.37 -18.50 0.74
C LEU A 98 16.42 -17.38 0.64
N SER A 99 17.04 -16.99 1.76
CA SER A 99 18.07 -15.97 1.80
C SER A 99 19.36 -16.32 1.06
N LYS A 100 19.54 -17.56 0.63
CA LYS A 100 20.71 -18.01 -0.15
C LYS A 100 20.56 -17.73 -1.64
N PHE A 101 19.34 -17.47 -2.12
CA PHE A 101 19.10 -17.19 -3.52
C PHE A 101 19.38 -15.72 -3.83
N ASP A 102 20.02 -15.50 -4.98
CA ASP A 102 20.27 -14.17 -5.52
C ASP A 102 18.98 -13.65 -6.20
N ALA A 103 18.47 -12.54 -5.71
CA ALA A 103 17.28 -11.87 -6.22
C ALA A 103 17.60 -10.58 -7.02
N GLY A 104 18.86 -10.37 -7.40
CA GLY A 104 19.28 -9.14 -8.07
C GLY A 104 19.91 -9.33 -9.44
N SER A 105 20.72 -10.37 -9.63
CA SER A 105 21.50 -10.58 -10.86
C SER A 105 20.65 -10.74 -12.13
N TRP A 106 19.41 -11.22 -12.01
CA TRP A 106 18.48 -11.34 -13.13
C TRP A 106 18.13 -9.98 -13.74
N PHE A 107 18.17 -8.93 -12.93
CA PHE A 107 17.86 -7.57 -13.35
C PHE A 107 19.10 -6.87 -13.93
N ASP A 108 20.18 -6.89 -13.18
CA ASP A 108 21.47 -6.31 -13.59
C ASP A 108 22.59 -6.88 -12.69
N PRO A 109 23.77 -7.22 -13.23
CA PRO A 109 24.90 -7.74 -12.44
C PRO A 109 25.32 -6.85 -11.26
N ARG A 110 25.06 -5.54 -11.32
CA ARG A 110 25.33 -4.61 -10.20
C ARG A 110 24.52 -4.91 -8.94
N PHE A 111 23.45 -5.68 -9.06
CA PHE A 111 22.60 -6.11 -7.96
C PHE A 111 22.86 -7.55 -7.49
N ALA A 112 23.95 -8.16 -7.97
CA ALA A 112 24.34 -9.51 -7.55
C ALA A 112 24.45 -9.61 -6.02
N GLY A 113 23.95 -10.71 -5.47
CA GLY A 113 23.95 -10.96 -4.01
C GLY A 113 22.80 -10.30 -3.24
N LEU A 114 21.88 -9.61 -3.91
CA LEU A 114 20.63 -9.21 -3.25
C LEU A 114 19.81 -10.44 -2.87
N ARG A 115 19.15 -10.37 -1.74
CA ARG A 115 18.27 -11.44 -1.26
C ARG A 115 16.81 -11.03 -1.38
N VAL A 116 15.90 -12.01 -1.42
CA VAL A 116 14.48 -11.77 -1.18
C VAL A 116 14.34 -11.22 0.25
N PRO A 117 13.81 -10.00 0.42
CA PRO A 117 13.72 -9.41 1.76
C PRO A 117 12.55 -9.99 2.55
N SER A 118 12.69 -10.05 3.86
CA SER A 118 11.54 -10.22 4.73
C SER A 118 10.69 -8.94 4.77
N LEU A 119 9.41 -9.08 5.13
CA LEU A 119 8.54 -7.94 5.37
C LEU A 119 9.05 -7.08 6.54
N GLU A 120 9.61 -7.72 7.57
CA GLU A 120 10.22 -7.06 8.72
C GLU A 120 11.41 -6.17 8.31
N GLU A 121 12.34 -6.68 7.48
CA GLU A 121 13.46 -5.87 6.93
C GLU A 121 12.93 -4.69 6.10
N THR A 122 11.86 -4.90 5.34
CA THR A 122 11.24 -3.85 4.54
C THR A 122 10.59 -2.78 5.42
N PHE A 123 9.87 -3.16 6.47
CA PHE A 123 9.27 -2.20 7.40
C PHE A 123 10.34 -1.45 8.23
N ALA A 124 11.42 -2.14 8.62
CA ALA A 124 12.57 -1.50 9.26
C ALA A 124 13.20 -0.42 8.35
N LEU A 125 13.42 -0.73 7.07
CA LEU A 125 13.89 0.23 6.07
C LEU A 125 12.97 1.45 5.96
N VAL A 126 11.65 1.23 5.94
CA VAL A 126 10.66 2.33 5.91
C VAL A 126 10.82 3.22 7.13
N ARG A 127 10.91 2.65 8.33
CA ARG A 127 11.06 3.43 9.57
C ARG A 127 12.37 4.20 9.63
N GLU A 128 13.45 3.60 9.16
CA GLU A 128 14.77 4.22 9.12
C GLU A 128 14.84 5.38 8.11
N ARG A 129 14.33 5.17 6.89
CA ARG A 129 14.60 6.07 5.75
C ARG A 129 13.47 6.97 5.34
N LYS A 130 12.24 6.74 5.81
CA LYS A 130 11.12 7.62 5.47
C LYS A 130 11.32 9.04 6.00
N ARG A 131 11.28 10.02 5.11
CA ARG A 131 11.39 11.47 5.44
C ARG A 131 10.14 12.26 5.09
N ARG A 132 9.21 11.66 4.34
CA ARG A 132 7.96 12.27 3.87
C ARG A 132 6.81 11.29 4.10
N PRO A 133 5.54 11.76 4.13
CA PRO A 133 4.39 10.89 4.13
C PRO A 133 4.48 9.89 2.98
N THR A 134 4.44 8.60 3.29
CA THR A 134 4.56 7.50 2.32
C THR A 134 3.47 6.49 2.64
N LEU A 135 2.71 6.10 1.63
CA LEU A 135 1.68 5.08 1.74
C LEU A 135 2.22 3.75 1.19
N LEU A 136 2.06 2.70 1.96
CA LEU A 136 2.42 1.33 1.58
C LEU A 136 1.17 0.57 1.14
N ALA A 137 1.16 0.08 -0.09
CA ALA A 137 0.12 -0.80 -0.59
C ALA A 137 0.58 -2.26 -0.43
N LEU A 138 -0.04 -2.99 0.49
CA LEU A 138 0.34 -4.34 0.87
C LEU A 138 -0.51 -5.35 0.09
N ASN A 139 0.03 -5.91 -0.98
CA ASN A 139 -0.62 -6.93 -1.78
C ASN A 139 -0.42 -8.31 -1.13
N VAL A 140 -1.44 -8.82 -0.48
CA VAL A 140 -1.36 -10.06 0.29
C VAL A 140 -1.70 -11.25 -0.61
N LYS A 141 -0.73 -12.15 -0.83
CA LYS A 141 -0.84 -13.25 -1.79
C LYS A 141 -0.91 -14.62 -1.10
N GLY A 142 -2.10 -14.97 -0.61
CA GLY A 142 -2.37 -16.31 -0.09
C GLY A 142 -1.56 -16.67 1.16
N ILE A 143 -1.47 -15.76 2.13
CA ILE A 143 -0.82 -16.04 3.41
C ILE A 143 -1.71 -16.90 4.32
N THR A 144 -1.10 -17.62 5.25
CA THR A 144 -1.80 -18.46 6.22
C THR A 144 -2.45 -17.62 7.32
N ARG A 145 -3.39 -18.22 8.09
CA ARG A 145 -3.98 -17.54 9.27
C ARG A 145 -2.95 -17.14 10.32
N GLU A 146 -1.87 -17.88 10.41
CA GLU A 146 -0.76 -17.61 11.31
C GLU A 146 0.04 -16.41 10.84
N SER A 147 0.34 -16.37 9.56
CA SER A 147 1.02 -15.23 8.91
C SER A 147 0.15 -13.97 8.86
N GLU A 148 -1.19 -14.09 8.86
CA GLU A 148 -2.09 -12.93 9.05
C GLU A 148 -1.86 -12.27 10.42
N ARG A 149 -1.72 -13.05 11.49
CA ARG A 149 -1.40 -12.52 12.83
C ARG A 149 0.00 -11.89 12.88
N GLU A 150 0.96 -12.51 12.20
CA GLU A 150 2.31 -11.95 12.09
C GLU A 150 2.32 -10.61 11.35
N LEU A 151 1.54 -10.46 10.28
CA LEU A 151 1.39 -9.17 9.60
C LEU A 151 0.83 -8.08 10.53
N VAL A 152 -0.20 -8.42 11.33
CA VAL A 152 -0.76 -7.49 12.33
C VAL A 152 0.30 -7.10 13.36
N ARG A 153 1.07 -8.06 13.87
CA ARG A 153 2.16 -7.83 14.82
C ARG A 153 3.22 -6.87 14.25
N LEU A 154 3.65 -7.09 13.02
CA LEU A 154 4.63 -6.23 12.35
C LEU A 154 4.07 -4.80 12.13
N LEU A 155 2.80 -4.66 11.71
CA LEU A 155 2.16 -3.36 11.57
C LEU A 155 2.11 -2.57 12.89
N GLU A 156 1.88 -3.26 14.01
CA GLU A 156 1.90 -2.67 15.35
C GLU A 156 3.33 -2.25 15.75
N GLU A 157 4.27 -3.16 15.65
CA GLU A 157 5.67 -2.96 16.04
C GLU A 157 6.28 -1.77 15.29
N PHE A 158 6.09 -1.73 13.98
CA PHE A 158 6.61 -0.65 13.13
C PHE A 158 5.66 0.56 13.04
N LYS A 159 4.50 0.57 13.75
CA LYS A 159 3.51 1.67 13.78
C LYS A 159 3.03 2.09 12.39
N LEU A 160 2.76 1.12 11.51
CA LEU A 160 2.46 1.37 10.09
C LEU A 160 0.97 1.31 9.74
N PHE A 161 0.04 1.10 10.68
CA PHE A 161 -1.41 1.02 10.39
C PHE A 161 -1.95 2.23 9.60
N ARG A 162 -1.53 3.44 9.95
CA ARG A 162 -2.01 4.66 9.27
C ARG A 162 -1.32 4.90 7.93
N GLU A 163 -0.21 4.27 7.70
CA GLU A 163 0.67 4.46 6.55
C GLU A 163 0.61 3.31 5.56
N SER A 164 -0.33 2.37 5.76
CA SER A 164 -0.52 1.22 4.89
C SER A 164 -1.99 0.90 4.66
N PHE A 165 -2.24 0.14 3.63
CA PHE A 165 -3.50 -0.58 3.41
C PHE A 165 -3.19 -1.95 2.81
N ALA A 166 -3.98 -2.96 3.20
CA ALA A 166 -3.87 -4.30 2.65
C ALA A 166 -4.92 -4.53 1.56
N PHE A 167 -4.59 -5.31 0.56
CA PHE A 167 -5.50 -5.77 -0.47
C PHE A 167 -5.06 -7.13 -1.00
N ASP A 168 -6.00 -7.88 -1.56
CA ASP A 168 -5.78 -9.15 -2.23
C ASP A 168 -6.78 -9.30 -3.38
N GLN A 169 -6.51 -10.23 -4.31
CA GLN A 169 -7.30 -10.38 -5.52
C GLN A 169 -8.75 -10.79 -5.23
N SER A 170 -8.96 -11.66 -4.23
CA SER A 170 -10.29 -12.16 -3.84
C SER A 170 -10.99 -11.30 -2.79
N ALA A 171 -10.28 -10.37 -2.16
CA ALA A 171 -10.69 -9.62 -0.99
C ALA A 171 -10.92 -10.47 0.30
N GLU A 172 -10.69 -11.76 0.26
CA GLU A 172 -10.92 -12.64 1.41
C GLU A 172 -9.90 -12.44 2.53
N CYS A 173 -8.61 -12.38 2.17
CA CYS A 173 -7.53 -12.20 3.13
C CYS A 173 -7.60 -10.81 3.77
N SER A 174 -7.79 -9.76 2.97
CA SER A 174 -7.90 -8.40 3.49
C SER A 174 -9.11 -8.21 4.42
N GLN A 175 -10.24 -8.86 4.13
CA GLN A 175 -11.40 -8.86 5.05
C GLN A 175 -11.09 -9.56 6.38
N ARG A 176 -10.38 -10.71 6.35
CA ARG A 176 -9.94 -11.39 7.57
C ARG A 176 -8.96 -10.56 8.39
N LEU A 177 -8.02 -9.90 7.74
CA LEU A 177 -7.09 -8.97 8.39
C LEU A 177 -7.84 -7.83 9.08
N LYS A 178 -8.86 -7.26 8.42
CA LYS A 178 -9.73 -6.23 9.01
C LYS A 178 -10.50 -6.74 10.23
N ALA A 179 -10.92 -8.00 10.21
CA ALA A 179 -11.59 -8.63 11.35
C ALA A 179 -10.63 -8.93 12.51
N LEU A 180 -9.34 -9.20 12.23
CA LEU A 180 -8.30 -9.38 13.25
C LEU A 180 -7.95 -8.06 13.94
N ASP A 181 -7.83 -6.98 13.17
CA ASP A 181 -7.54 -5.65 13.71
C ASP A 181 -8.26 -4.57 12.90
N PRO A 182 -9.23 -3.86 13.51
CA PRO A 182 -10.01 -2.82 12.82
C PRO A 182 -9.20 -1.60 12.40
N ARG A 183 -7.96 -1.42 12.86
CA ARG A 183 -7.04 -0.37 12.42
C ARG A 183 -6.50 -0.61 11.00
N ILE A 184 -6.55 -1.85 10.50
CA ILE A 184 -6.11 -2.18 9.15
C ILE A 184 -7.03 -1.52 8.13
N ARG A 185 -6.45 -0.74 7.23
CA ARG A 185 -7.14 -0.17 6.08
C ARG A 185 -7.16 -1.20 4.95
N ILE A 186 -8.28 -1.29 4.23
CA ILE A 186 -8.44 -2.22 3.11
C ILE A 186 -8.55 -1.45 1.80
N GLY A 187 -7.75 -1.83 0.81
CA GLY A 187 -7.92 -1.45 -0.59
C GLY A 187 -8.72 -2.51 -1.36
N ARG A 188 -9.29 -2.12 -2.50
CA ARG A 188 -9.95 -3.05 -3.43
C ARG A 188 -9.23 -3.03 -4.77
N TYR A 189 -8.99 -4.20 -5.34
CA TYR A 189 -8.43 -4.35 -6.66
C TYR A 189 -9.42 -3.77 -7.70
N GLY A 190 -8.98 -2.86 -8.57
CA GLY A 190 -9.82 -2.28 -9.61
C GLY A 190 -10.95 -1.35 -9.14
N ALA A 191 -10.99 -0.96 -7.86
CA ALA A 191 -11.99 -0.02 -7.36
C ALA A 191 -11.76 1.37 -7.96
N ARG A 192 -12.82 1.93 -8.56
CA ARG A 192 -12.83 3.35 -8.95
C ARG A 192 -12.69 4.23 -7.70
N ARG A 193 -12.26 5.50 -7.88
CA ARG A 193 -11.89 6.51 -6.85
C ARG A 193 -12.80 6.65 -5.62
N SER A 194 -14.04 6.11 -5.61
CA SER A 194 -15.03 6.32 -4.55
C SER A 194 -14.99 5.31 -3.40
N ASN A 195 -14.10 4.31 -3.40
CA ASN A 195 -14.23 3.13 -2.53
C ASN A 195 -13.02 2.85 -1.63
N LEU A 196 -12.25 3.86 -1.27
CA LEU A 196 -11.33 3.77 -0.12
C LEU A 196 -12.14 4.05 1.15
N VAL A 197 -12.43 3.02 1.91
CA VAL A 197 -13.13 3.09 3.20
C VAL A 197 -12.13 2.98 4.33
#